data_1c045fee936847087383db917ab04ef9
#
_entry.id   1c045fee936847087383db917ab04ef9
#
_cell.length_a   1.000
_cell.length_b   1.000
_cell.length_c   1.000
_cell.angle_alpha   90.00
_cell.angle_beta   90.00
_cell.angle_gamma   90.00
#
_symmetry.space_group_name_H-M   'P 1'
#
loop_
_entity.id
_entity.type
_entity.pdbx_description
1 polymer ?
#
loop_
_entity_poly.entity_id
_entity_poly.type
_entity_poly.pdbx_seq_one_letter_code
_entity_poly.pdbx_strand_id
1 'polypeptide(L)'
;MKSESKHLISDYLGSLKNVCKSFKKFFRISVSHQTIENWLFVNENILEFDLGRCSGYYVFDVEWIKINGKWKYRHTLLDAISNCIVADAIYDTEDETTVEKFLRESTANKNKKAITTDLDKKYSSIIPKLGFKHQLCIFHTKKKV
;
A
#
# COMPACT_ATOMS: atom_id res chain seq x y z
N MET A 1 2.60 14.07 20.73
CA MET A 1 1.20 13.64 20.45
C MET A 1 0.92 13.34 18.97
N LYS A 2 1.18 14.28 18.03
CA LYS A 2 0.94 14.00 16.57
C LYS A 2 1.85 12.90 16.00
N SER A 3 3.11 12.78 16.48
CA SER A 3 4.02 11.72 16.05
C SER A 3 3.63 10.34 16.59
N GLU A 4 3.14 10.28 17.83
CA GLU A 4 2.71 9.02 18.43
C GLU A 4 1.46 8.43 17.78
N SER A 5 0.53 9.27 17.28
CA SER A 5 -0.65 8.76 16.55
C SER A 5 -0.26 8.03 15.27
N LYS A 6 0.79 8.48 14.58
CA LYS A 6 1.29 7.83 13.37
C LYS A 6 1.94 6.48 13.67
N HIS A 7 2.78 6.40 14.69
CA HIS A 7 3.37 5.13 15.11
C HIS A 7 2.29 4.12 15.49
N LEU A 8 1.27 4.54 16.26
CA LEU A 8 0.16 3.66 16.64
C LEU A 8 -0.65 3.15 15.44
N ILE A 9 -0.80 3.95 14.37
CA ILE A 9 -1.49 3.52 13.15
C ILE A 9 -0.57 2.64 12.29
N SER A 10 0.68 3.05 12.10
CA SER A 10 1.68 2.31 11.32
C SER A 10 1.99 0.95 11.95
N ASP A 11 2.26 0.92 13.25
CA ASP A 11 2.75 -0.28 13.91
C ASP A 11 1.66 -1.30 14.23
N TYR A 12 0.41 -0.85 14.42
CA TYR A 12 -0.69 -1.73 14.80
C TYR A 12 -1.73 -1.96 13.71
N LEU A 13 -1.62 -1.32 12.54
CA LEU A 13 -2.62 -1.40 11.46
C LEU A 13 -4.06 -1.28 11.99
N GLY A 14 -4.21 -0.46 13.05
CA GLY A 14 -5.44 -0.40 13.82
C GLY A 14 -6.45 0.54 13.18
N SER A 15 -7.72 0.23 13.35
CA SER A 15 -8.77 1.21 13.03
C SER A 15 -8.57 2.49 13.86
N LEU A 16 -8.97 3.65 13.33
CA LEU A 16 -8.94 4.94 14.06
C LEU A 16 -9.57 4.83 15.46
N LYS A 17 -10.59 3.97 15.61
CA LYS A 17 -11.25 3.67 16.87
C LYS A 17 -10.31 3.01 17.88
N ASN A 18 -9.44 2.10 17.43
CA ASN A 18 -8.46 1.46 18.32
C ASN A 18 -7.37 2.44 18.73
N VAL A 19 -6.95 3.32 17.82
CA VAL A 19 -6.00 4.39 18.12
C VAL A 19 -6.57 5.34 19.18
N CYS A 20 -7.83 5.77 19.06
CA CYS A 20 -8.51 6.58 20.10
C CYS A 20 -8.51 5.88 21.47
N LYS A 21 -8.80 4.57 21.49
CA LYS A 21 -8.75 3.78 22.74
C LYS A 21 -7.35 3.72 23.33
N SER A 22 -6.33 3.57 22.51
CA SER A 22 -4.93 3.54 22.92
C SER A 22 -4.50 4.89 23.53
N PHE A 23 -4.87 6.01 22.90
CA PHE A 23 -4.61 7.34 23.46
C PHE A 23 -5.25 7.51 24.85
N LYS A 24 -6.50 7.08 24.99
CA LYS A 24 -7.19 7.12 26.30
C LYS A 24 -6.51 6.24 27.35
N LYS A 25 -6.07 5.03 26.95
CA LYS A 25 -5.47 4.05 27.86
C LYS A 25 -4.06 4.45 28.31
N PHE A 26 -3.18 4.84 27.38
CA PHE A 26 -1.77 5.07 27.66
C PHE A 26 -1.45 6.51 28.07
N PHE A 27 -2.13 7.47 27.45
CA PHE A 27 -1.84 8.90 27.69
C PHE A 27 -2.94 9.59 28.51
N ARG A 28 -4.04 8.90 28.84
CA ARG A 28 -5.22 9.45 29.51
C ARG A 28 -5.85 10.65 28.80
N ILE A 29 -5.65 10.72 27.47
CA ILE A 29 -6.17 11.78 26.61
C ILE A 29 -7.31 11.21 25.78
N SER A 30 -8.46 11.89 25.75
CA SER A 30 -9.57 11.55 24.87
C SER A 30 -9.45 12.35 23.58
N VAL A 31 -9.27 11.67 22.45
CA VAL A 31 -9.23 12.27 21.10
C VAL A 31 -10.33 11.68 20.25
N SER A 32 -10.92 12.51 19.36
CA SER A 32 -11.93 12.05 18.41
C SER A 32 -11.29 11.38 17.21
N HIS A 33 -12.06 10.54 16.49
CA HIS A 33 -11.62 9.96 15.21
C HIS A 33 -11.20 11.05 14.21
N GLN A 34 -12.00 12.12 14.11
CA GLN A 34 -11.75 13.24 13.24
C GLN A 34 -10.43 13.96 13.55
N THR A 35 -10.09 14.07 14.83
CA THR A 35 -8.81 14.66 15.26
C THR A 35 -7.63 13.83 14.77
N ILE A 36 -7.71 12.51 14.91
CA ILE A 36 -6.66 11.59 14.44
C ILE A 36 -6.58 11.62 12.91
N GLU A 37 -7.71 11.57 12.24
CA GLU A 37 -7.81 11.66 10.80
C GLU A 37 -7.18 12.96 10.28
N ASN A 38 -7.52 14.11 10.87
CA ASN A 38 -6.90 15.39 10.52
C ASN A 38 -5.38 15.40 10.75
N TRP A 39 -4.89 14.71 11.78
CA TRP A 39 -3.44 14.59 12.02
C TRP A 39 -2.75 13.73 10.96
N LEU A 40 -3.43 12.76 10.38
CA LEU A 40 -2.91 11.97 9.26
C LEU A 40 -2.81 12.81 7.98
N PHE A 41 -3.87 13.54 7.63
CA PHE A 41 -3.91 14.35 6.41
C PHE A 41 -2.93 15.54 6.42
N VAL A 42 -2.70 16.19 7.56
CA VAL A 42 -1.74 17.32 7.68
C VAL A 42 -0.29 16.92 7.38
N ASN A 43 -0.01 15.63 7.24
CA ASN A 43 1.35 15.12 7.15
C ASN A 43 1.60 14.26 5.91
N GLU A 44 0.85 14.43 4.82
CA GLU A 44 1.11 13.77 3.54
C GLU A 44 2.54 13.97 3.05
N ASN A 45 3.12 15.16 3.29
CA ASN A 45 4.50 15.49 2.92
C ASN A 45 5.58 14.69 3.68
N ILE A 46 5.23 14.01 4.80
CA ILE A 46 6.21 13.20 5.56
C ILE A 46 6.32 11.78 5.01
N LEU A 47 5.25 11.27 4.37
CA LEU A 47 5.32 9.98 3.68
C LEU A 47 6.24 10.02 2.46
N GLU A 48 6.34 11.17 1.77
CA GLU A 48 7.30 11.36 0.67
C GLU A 48 8.77 11.29 1.13
N PHE A 49 9.09 11.69 2.35
CA PHE A 49 10.47 11.74 2.83
C PHE A 49 11.05 10.34 3.08
N ASP A 50 10.25 9.38 3.52
CA ASP A 50 10.70 7.99 3.74
C ASP A 50 10.64 7.12 2.47
N LEU A 51 9.85 7.49 1.47
CA LEU A 51 9.72 6.76 0.20
C LEU A 51 11.01 6.79 -0.64
N GLY A 52 11.96 7.68 -0.36
CA GLY A 52 13.28 7.72 -1.01
C GLY A 52 14.17 6.51 -0.75
N ARG A 53 13.83 5.66 0.23
CA ARG A 53 14.60 4.46 0.63
C ARG A 53 13.87 3.15 0.37
N CYS A 54 13.13 3.04 -0.72
CA CYS A 54 12.50 1.78 -1.10
C CYS A 54 13.56 0.69 -1.31
N SER A 55 13.29 -0.50 -0.76
CA SER A 55 14.21 -1.64 -0.77
C SER A 55 14.49 -2.19 -2.18
N GLY A 56 13.56 -1.97 -3.09
CA GLY A 56 13.54 -2.56 -4.43
C GLY A 56 12.79 -3.89 -4.52
N TYR A 57 12.33 -4.43 -3.39
CA TYR A 57 11.46 -5.59 -3.32
C TYR A 57 10.06 -5.13 -3.00
N TYR A 58 9.11 -5.43 -3.86
CA TYR A 58 7.73 -4.96 -3.74
C TYR A 58 6.74 -6.11 -3.77
N VAL A 59 5.60 -5.89 -3.15
CA VAL A 59 4.39 -6.72 -3.32
C VAL A 59 3.35 -5.85 -4.00
N PHE A 60 2.80 -6.33 -5.10
CA PHE A 60 1.73 -5.67 -5.83
C PHE A 60 0.46 -6.52 -5.77
N ASP A 61 -0.65 -5.88 -5.45
CA ASP A 61 -1.96 -6.51 -5.39
C ASP A 61 -3.04 -5.58 -5.95
N VAL A 62 -4.11 -6.18 -6.48
CA VAL A 62 -5.29 -5.47 -6.96
C VAL A 62 -6.51 -5.97 -6.23
N GLU A 63 -7.13 -5.09 -5.47
CA GLU A 63 -8.35 -5.36 -4.73
C GLU A 63 -9.57 -4.84 -5.50
N TRP A 64 -10.59 -5.69 -5.64
CA TRP A 64 -11.88 -5.30 -6.21
C TRP A 64 -12.73 -4.66 -5.15
N ILE A 65 -13.05 -3.39 -5.31
CA ILE A 65 -13.84 -2.61 -4.36
C ILE A 65 -15.10 -2.07 -5.03
N LYS A 66 -16.17 -1.87 -4.25
CA LYS A 66 -17.41 -1.33 -4.77
C LYS A 66 -17.63 0.08 -4.26
N ILE A 67 -17.63 1.07 -5.18
CA ILE A 67 -17.81 2.49 -4.86
C ILE A 67 -19.07 2.97 -5.60
N ASN A 68 -20.04 3.50 -4.88
CA ASN A 68 -21.31 3.98 -5.44
C ASN A 68 -22.00 2.96 -6.36
N GLY A 69 -21.98 1.68 -5.98
CA GLY A 69 -22.59 0.59 -6.73
C GLY A 69 -21.79 0.09 -7.93
N LYS A 70 -20.67 0.73 -8.31
CA LYS A 70 -19.80 0.33 -9.42
C LYS A 70 -18.54 -0.36 -8.91
N TRP A 71 -18.11 -1.40 -9.63
CA TRP A 71 -16.83 -2.04 -9.36
C TRP A 71 -15.68 -1.14 -9.77
N LYS A 72 -14.67 -1.05 -8.91
CA LYS A 72 -13.42 -0.33 -9.11
C LYS A 72 -12.27 -1.24 -8.67
N TYR A 73 -11.07 -0.91 -9.11
CA TYR A 73 -9.86 -1.70 -8.90
C TYR A 73 -8.83 -0.85 -8.16
N ARG A 74 -8.58 -1.22 -6.90
CA ARG A 74 -7.58 -0.58 -6.07
C ARG A 74 -6.24 -1.26 -6.29
N HIS A 75 -5.29 -0.54 -6.85
CA HIS A 75 -3.93 -1.00 -7.07
C HIS A 75 -3.07 -0.54 -5.91
N THR A 76 -2.42 -1.48 -5.24
CA THR A 76 -1.56 -1.20 -4.08
C THR A 76 -0.17 -1.77 -4.31
N LEU A 77 0.86 -0.94 -4.14
CA LEU A 77 2.25 -1.34 -4.15
C LEU A 77 2.84 -1.15 -2.76
N LEU A 78 3.33 -2.23 -2.17
CA LEU A 78 3.93 -2.28 -0.84
C LEU A 78 5.43 -2.57 -0.96
N ASP A 79 6.27 -1.90 -0.18
CA ASP A 79 7.67 -2.30 -0.01
C ASP A 79 7.73 -3.51 0.94
N ALA A 80 8.28 -4.63 0.45
CA ALA A 80 8.27 -5.92 1.15
C ALA A 80 9.17 -5.94 2.40
N ILE A 81 10.10 -5.03 2.53
CA ILE A 81 11.03 -4.98 3.67
C ILE A 81 10.51 -4.05 4.77
N SER A 82 10.08 -2.84 4.40
CA SER A 82 9.58 -1.86 5.36
C SER A 82 8.09 -2.06 5.70
N ASN A 83 7.35 -2.85 4.91
CA ASN A 83 5.89 -3.00 4.98
C ASN A 83 5.13 -1.67 4.79
N CYS A 84 5.77 -0.68 4.17
CA CYS A 84 5.15 0.60 3.89
C CYS A 84 4.47 0.59 2.52
N ILE A 85 3.32 1.25 2.42
CA ILE A 85 2.66 1.48 1.13
C ILE A 85 3.49 2.49 0.34
N VAL A 86 3.95 2.08 -0.84
CA VAL A 86 4.73 2.90 -1.78
C VAL A 86 3.81 3.72 -2.68
N ALA A 87 2.72 3.10 -3.11
CA ALA A 87 1.68 3.75 -3.92
C ALA A 87 0.34 3.03 -3.77
N ASP A 88 -0.73 3.79 -3.86
CA ASP A 88 -2.11 3.30 -3.79
C ASP A 88 -2.98 4.17 -4.70
N ALA A 89 -3.74 3.54 -5.60
CA ALA A 89 -4.61 4.25 -6.54
C ALA A 89 -5.81 3.40 -6.94
N ILE A 90 -6.92 4.07 -7.29
CA ILE A 90 -8.16 3.41 -7.71
C ILE A 90 -8.41 3.72 -9.19
N TYR A 91 -8.69 2.66 -9.96
CA TYR A 91 -8.94 2.72 -11.39
C TYR A 91 -10.31 2.12 -11.75
N ASP A 92 -10.78 2.44 -12.95
CA ASP A 92 -12.00 1.88 -13.51
C ASP A 92 -11.79 0.50 -14.14
N THR A 93 -10.54 0.18 -14.50
CA THR A 93 -10.16 -1.06 -15.18
C THR A 93 -8.92 -1.69 -14.52
N GLU A 94 -8.74 -2.99 -14.76
CA GLU A 94 -7.59 -3.78 -14.33
C GLU A 94 -6.87 -4.39 -15.56
N ASP A 95 -6.85 -3.68 -16.67
CA ASP A 95 -6.16 -4.12 -17.88
C ASP A 95 -4.63 -3.97 -17.77
N GLU A 96 -3.91 -4.58 -18.71
CA GLU A 96 -2.44 -4.56 -18.75
C GLU A 96 -1.88 -3.13 -18.82
N THR A 97 -2.54 -2.25 -19.56
CA THR A 97 -2.12 -0.87 -19.75
C THR A 97 -2.20 -0.07 -18.46
N THR A 98 -3.30 -0.23 -17.73
CA THR A 98 -3.52 0.44 -16.44
C THR A 98 -2.51 -0.05 -15.40
N VAL A 99 -2.28 -1.36 -15.32
CA VAL A 99 -1.29 -1.95 -14.41
C VAL A 99 0.12 -1.49 -14.76
N GLU A 100 0.51 -1.54 -16.04
CA GLU A 100 1.84 -1.11 -16.47
C GLU A 100 2.08 0.37 -16.14
N LYS A 101 1.10 1.24 -16.40
CA LYS A 101 1.16 2.66 -16.08
C LYS A 101 1.36 2.88 -14.59
N PHE A 102 0.50 2.26 -13.76
CA PHE A 102 0.59 2.38 -12.30
C PHE A 102 1.97 1.96 -11.78
N LEU A 103 2.46 0.79 -12.17
CA LEU A 103 3.76 0.27 -11.72
C LEU A 103 4.91 1.14 -12.21
N ARG A 104 4.88 1.64 -13.43
CA ARG A 104 5.88 2.52 -14.01
C ARG A 104 5.99 3.83 -13.23
N GLU A 105 4.86 4.49 -12.97
CA GLU A 105 4.79 5.74 -12.23
C GLU A 105 5.20 5.56 -10.77
N SER A 106 4.68 4.52 -10.11
CA SER A 106 4.95 4.23 -8.70
C SER A 106 6.41 3.86 -8.40
N THR A 107 7.11 3.30 -9.38
CA THR A 107 8.52 2.86 -9.23
C THR A 107 9.53 3.75 -9.95
N ALA A 108 9.08 4.90 -10.49
CA ALA A 108 9.98 5.87 -11.09
C ALA A 108 11.02 6.33 -10.06
N ASN A 109 12.29 6.33 -10.45
CA ASN A 109 13.42 6.75 -9.59
C ASN A 109 13.61 5.94 -8.29
N LYS A 110 13.03 4.75 -8.22
CA LYS A 110 13.19 3.84 -7.07
C LYS A 110 14.05 2.63 -7.42
N ASN A 111 14.60 1.98 -6.41
CA ASN A 111 15.35 0.73 -6.59
C ASN A 111 14.46 -0.35 -7.22
N LYS A 112 15.03 -1.10 -8.19
CA LYS A 112 14.31 -2.14 -8.94
C LYS A 112 15.01 -3.47 -8.76
N LYS A 113 14.41 -4.38 -7.97
CA LYS A 113 14.90 -5.74 -7.76
C LYS A 113 13.86 -6.78 -8.15
N ALA A 114 12.76 -6.85 -7.41
CA ALA A 114 11.69 -7.82 -7.68
C ALA A 114 10.31 -7.29 -7.28
N ILE A 115 9.28 -7.76 -7.99
CA ILE A 115 7.87 -7.56 -7.63
C ILE A 115 7.22 -8.94 -7.48
N THR A 116 6.56 -9.14 -6.35
CA THR A 116 5.73 -10.31 -6.06
C THR A 116 4.29 -9.99 -6.39
N THR A 117 3.62 -10.87 -7.15
CA THR A 117 2.20 -10.75 -7.49
C THR A 117 1.47 -12.07 -7.28
N ASP A 118 0.15 -12.06 -7.47
CA ASP A 118 -0.62 -13.29 -7.64
C ASP A 118 -0.28 -14.04 -8.95
N LEU A 119 -1.09 -15.04 -9.31
CA LEU A 119 -0.85 -15.94 -10.45
C LEU A 119 -1.42 -15.43 -11.78
N ASP A 120 -1.85 -14.18 -11.88
CA ASP A 120 -2.38 -13.65 -13.12
C ASP A 120 -1.27 -13.54 -14.18
N LYS A 121 -1.54 -14.14 -15.35
CA LYS A 121 -0.56 -14.23 -16.45
C LYS A 121 -0.10 -12.89 -17.00
N LYS A 122 -0.95 -11.84 -16.91
CA LYS A 122 -0.62 -10.48 -17.39
C LYS A 122 0.65 -9.92 -16.76
N TYR A 123 0.92 -10.24 -15.49
CA TYR A 123 2.10 -9.73 -14.79
C TYR A 123 3.42 -10.28 -15.32
N SER A 124 3.41 -11.48 -15.90
CA SER A 124 4.61 -12.12 -16.46
C SER A 124 5.21 -11.33 -17.62
N SER A 125 4.38 -10.60 -18.36
CA SER A 125 4.82 -9.74 -19.48
C SER A 125 5.20 -8.33 -19.01
N ILE A 126 4.47 -7.76 -18.05
CA ILE A 126 4.61 -6.37 -17.61
C ILE A 126 5.86 -6.18 -16.75
N ILE A 127 6.03 -7.02 -15.70
CA ILE A 127 7.04 -6.81 -14.66
C ILE A 127 8.47 -6.83 -15.22
N PRO A 128 8.87 -7.79 -16.10
CA PRO A 128 10.21 -7.78 -16.71
C PRO A 128 10.46 -6.55 -17.59
N LYS A 129 9.45 -6.06 -18.33
CA LYS A 129 9.56 -4.84 -19.14
C LYS A 129 9.90 -3.60 -18.31
N LEU A 130 9.49 -3.57 -17.04
CA LEU A 130 9.77 -2.48 -16.13
C LEU A 130 11.14 -2.60 -15.43
N GLY A 131 11.89 -3.67 -15.71
CA GLY A 131 13.24 -3.92 -15.17
C GLY A 131 13.25 -4.64 -13.82
N PHE A 132 12.16 -5.34 -13.47
CA PHE A 132 12.08 -6.14 -12.23
C PHE A 132 12.14 -7.64 -12.51
N LYS A 133 12.61 -8.40 -11.53
CA LYS A 133 12.36 -9.85 -11.47
C LYS A 133 10.92 -10.08 -11.02
N HIS A 134 10.20 -10.96 -11.72
CA HIS A 134 8.84 -11.34 -11.33
C HIS A 134 8.88 -12.54 -10.36
N GLN A 135 8.18 -12.42 -9.24
CA GLN A 135 8.01 -13.49 -8.26
C GLN A 135 6.51 -13.77 -8.06
N LEU A 136 6.14 -15.03 -8.07
CA LEU A 136 4.77 -15.45 -7.79
C LEU A 136 4.55 -15.60 -6.28
N CYS A 137 3.39 -15.16 -5.80
CA CYS A 137 3.00 -15.26 -4.40
C CYS A 137 2.75 -16.74 -4.00
N ILE A 138 3.50 -17.23 -3.04
CA ILE A 138 3.40 -18.63 -2.55
C ILE A 138 2.01 -18.91 -1.96
N PHE A 139 1.37 -17.95 -1.31
CA PHE A 139 0.04 -18.13 -0.72
C PHE A 139 -1.03 -18.39 -1.78
N HIS A 140 -0.98 -17.69 -2.91
CA HIS A 140 -1.90 -17.91 -4.02
C HIS A 140 -1.63 -19.23 -4.74
N THR A 141 -0.37 -19.68 -4.78
CA THR A 141 0.00 -20.99 -5.35
C THR A 141 -0.58 -22.15 -4.53
N LYS A 142 -0.59 -22.03 -3.20
CA LYS A 142 -1.10 -23.08 -2.31
C LYS A 142 -2.63 -23.18 -2.27
N LYS A 143 -3.36 -22.10 -2.62
CA LYS A 143 -4.84 -22.13 -2.67
C LYS A 143 -5.42 -22.82 -3.90
N LYS A 144 -4.61 -23.15 -4.89
CA LYS A 144 -5.04 -23.84 -6.13
C LYS A 144 -4.80 -25.35 -6.12
N VAL A 145 -4.37 -25.93 -4.99
CA VAL A 145 -4.21 -27.39 -4.80
C VAL A 145 -5.39 -27.96 -4.04
#